data_867f264ca204bf3786e9d22cb3a1178d
#
_entry.id   867f264ca204bf3786e9d22cb3a1178d
#
_cell.length_a   1.000
_cell.length_b   1.000
_cell.length_c   1.000
_cell.angle_alpha   90.00
_cell.angle_beta   90.00
_cell.angle_gamma   90.00
#
_symmetry.space_group_name_H-M   'P 1'
#
loop_
_entity.id
_entity.type
_entity.pdbx_description
1 polymer ?
#
loop_
_entity_poly.entity_id
_entity_poly.type
_entity_poly.pdbx_seq_one_letter_code
_entity_poly.pdbx_strand_id
1 'polypeptide(L)'
;NNMEENIMKRETVKVDRLYKKFKVSRRQKKLSGDSRDFVVAVNNLSFSAYSGEIFGLLGANGAGKTTTLRILSTLIKPDGGDARILDDSVTANPEKVRSNIAFLTSELKLEDFFTPDYLFDFFSELRGVDRQTRDKRKKELFDVFGINDFAGVKVGNLSTGMKQKASLVISLVHGPEVIIFDEPTNGLDVLTAKTVTDYLLELKSRGKTIIVSTHIFSLVDKICDRVGVIADGKMIANGTYREV
;
A
#
# COMPACT_ATOMS: atom_id res chain seq x y z
N ASN A 1 23.30 4.22 31.40
CA ASN A 1 23.64 5.21 30.37
C ASN A 1 22.86 4.88 29.11
N ASN A 2 21.59 5.23 29.08
CA ASN A 2 20.73 5.16 27.90
C ASN A 2 20.84 6.51 27.18
N MET A 3 21.84 6.65 26.34
CA MET A 3 21.79 7.56 25.21
C MET A 3 21.46 6.69 23.98
N GLU A 4 20.22 6.22 23.88
CA GLU A 4 19.68 5.79 22.60
C GLU A 4 19.40 7.07 21.81
N GLU A 5 20.14 7.22 20.74
CA GLU A 5 20.02 8.30 19.78
C GLU A 5 18.58 8.40 19.33
N ASN A 6 17.94 9.48 19.74
CA ASN A 6 16.65 9.91 19.22
C ASN A 6 16.90 10.46 17.80
N ILE A 7 17.23 9.56 16.85
CA ILE A 7 17.26 9.89 15.45
C ILE A 7 15.82 10.25 15.11
N MET A 8 15.52 11.53 14.99
CA MET A 8 14.22 12.00 14.55
C MET A 8 13.91 11.33 13.21
N LYS A 9 13.03 10.33 13.23
CA LYS A 9 12.59 9.65 12.01
C LYS A 9 12.03 10.70 11.06
N ARG A 10 12.47 10.68 9.80
CA ARG A 10 11.99 11.62 8.78
C ARG A 10 10.50 11.35 8.52
N GLU A 11 9.66 12.39 8.56
CA GLU A 11 8.28 12.33 8.07
C GLU A 11 8.30 12.13 6.55
N THR A 12 7.81 11.00 6.09
CA THR A 12 7.81 10.61 4.67
C THR A 12 6.44 10.66 4.05
N VAL A 13 5.41 10.55 4.88
CA VAL A 13 4.01 10.69 4.47
C VAL A 13 3.32 11.66 5.42
N LYS A 14 2.68 12.68 4.87
CA LYS A 14 1.87 13.64 5.60
C LYS A 14 0.52 13.77 4.95
N VAL A 15 -0.54 13.53 5.70
CA VAL A 15 -1.93 13.71 5.29
C VAL A 15 -2.53 14.86 6.09
N ASP A 16 -3.04 15.88 5.41
CA ASP A 16 -3.61 17.09 6.03
C ASP A 16 -5.05 17.30 5.57
N ARG A 17 -5.99 17.12 6.50
CA ARG A 17 -7.43 17.37 6.36
C ARG A 17 -8.02 16.83 5.07
N LEU A 18 -7.62 15.61 4.73
CA LEU A 18 -8.03 14.95 3.49
C LEU A 18 -9.55 14.75 3.47
N TYR A 19 -10.17 15.14 2.34
CA TYR A 19 -11.61 15.03 2.16
C TYR A 19 -11.94 14.41 0.80
N LYS A 20 -12.88 13.45 0.80
CA LYS A 20 -13.37 12.82 -0.43
C LYS A 20 -14.82 12.44 -0.32
N LYS A 21 -15.62 12.84 -1.33
CA LYS A 21 -17.01 12.41 -1.48
C LYS A 21 -17.23 11.77 -2.85
N PHE A 22 -18.16 10.86 -2.91
CA PHE A 22 -18.60 10.24 -4.16
C PHE A 22 -20.09 10.49 -4.39
N LYS A 23 -20.44 10.73 -5.65
CA LYS A 23 -21.84 10.87 -6.05
C LYS A 23 -22.52 9.49 -6.05
N VAL A 24 -23.66 9.40 -5.40
CA VAL A 24 -24.48 8.18 -5.40
C VAL A 24 -25.21 8.04 -6.74
N SER A 25 -25.00 6.93 -7.42
CA SER A 25 -25.68 6.68 -8.68
C SER A 25 -27.18 6.43 -8.48
N ARG A 26 -28.00 6.71 -9.51
CA ARG A 26 -29.45 6.41 -9.48
C ARG A 26 -29.74 4.94 -9.17
N ARG A 27 -28.88 4.02 -9.65
CA ARG A 27 -29.00 2.58 -9.40
C ARG A 27 -28.73 2.24 -7.93
N GLN A 28 -27.69 2.84 -7.33
CA GLN A 28 -27.38 2.66 -5.92
C GLN A 28 -28.51 3.18 -5.03
N LYS A 29 -29.06 4.37 -5.32
CA LYS A 29 -30.21 4.92 -4.59
C LYS A 29 -31.42 3.98 -4.61
N LYS A 30 -31.70 3.35 -5.76
CA LYS A 30 -32.81 2.38 -5.88
C LYS A 30 -32.56 1.10 -5.09
N LEU A 31 -31.31 0.63 -5.02
CA LEU A 31 -30.96 -0.62 -4.33
C LEU A 31 -30.86 -0.46 -2.80
N SER A 32 -30.34 0.68 -2.34
CA SER A 32 -30.12 0.94 -0.91
C SER A 32 -31.26 1.68 -0.21
N GLY A 33 -32.23 2.22 -0.96
CA GLY A 33 -33.26 3.12 -0.40
C GLY A 33 -32.71 4.47 0.08
N ASP A 34 -31.42 4.75 -0.20
CA ASP A 34 -30.73 5.94 0.26
C ASP A 34 -31.05 7.15 -0.62
N SER A 35 -31.59 8.19 -0.01
CA SER A 35 -31.95 9.44 -0.70
C SER A 35 -30.77 10.41 -0.86
N ARG A 36 -29.61 10.14 -0.25
CA ARG A 36 -28.44 11.02 -0.31
C ARG A 36 -27.88 11.15 -1.72
N ASP A 37 -27.44 12.34 -2.08
CA ASP A 37 -26.78 12.59 -3.36
C ASP A 37 -25.29 12.22 -3.33
N PHE A 38 -24.68 12.27 -2.17
CA PHE A 38 -23.25 12.01 -1.95
C PHE A 38 -23.02 11.16 -0.71
N VAL A 39 -21.97 10.33 -0.80
CA VAL A 39 -21.38 9.63 0.34
C VAL A 39 -20.01 10.21 0.59
N VAL A 40 -19.73 10.65 1.81
CA VAL A 40 -18.42 11.11 2.24
C VAL A 40 -17.60 9.89 2.65
N ALA A 41 -16.59 9.57 1.86
CA ALA A 41 -15.72 8.41 2.09
C ALA A 41 -14.50 8.74 2.96
N VAL A 42 -13.99 9.99 2.89
CA VAL A 42 -12.91 10.50 3.73
C VAL A 42 -13.33 11.89 4.21
N ASN A 43 -13.26 12.11 5.52
CA ASN A 43 -13.80 13.30 6.16
C ASN A 43 -12.79 13.94 7.10
N ASN A 44 -12.04 14.91 6.60
CA ASN A 44 -11.06 15.69 7.36
C ASN A 44 -9.99 14.81 8.04
N LEU A 45 -9.47 13.83 7.30
CA LEU A 45 -8.51 12.85 7.80
C LEU A 45 -7.10 13.45 7.82
N SER A 46 -6.39 13.32 8.94
CA SER A 46 -5.00 13.77 9.09
C SER A 46 -4.18 12.75 9.85
N PHE A 47 -2.99 12.44 9.34
CA PHE A 47 -1.98 11.61 10.00
C PHE A 47 -0.62 11.76 9.31
N SER A 48 0.43 11.28 9.98
CA SER A 48 1.79 11.21 9.42
C SER A 48 2.37 9.81 9.59
N ALA A 49 3.23 9.41 8.64
CA ALA A 49 4.06 8.21 8.75
C ALA A 49 5.53 8.57 8.48
N TYR A 50 6.44 7.76 9.05
CA TYR A 50 7.85 8.07 9.12
C TYR A 50 8.72 6.98 8.49
N SER A 51 9.97 7.32 8.15
CA SER A 51 10.94 6.35 7.64
C SER A 51 11.20 5.22 8.65
N GLY A 52 11.29 3.99 8.17
CA GLY A 52 11.47 2.80 9.01
C GLY A 52 10.26 2.52 9.92
N GLU A 53 9.05 2.85 9.46
CA GLU A 53 7.80 2.62 10.20
C GLU A 53 6.80 1.83 9.34
N ILE A 54 6.04 0.96 10.00
CA ILE A 54 4.79 0.41 9.45
C ILE A 54 3.63 1.10 10.17
N PHE A 55 2.89 1.91 9.41
CA PHE A 55 1.68 2.59 9.87
C PHE A 55 0.44 1.84 9.41
N GLY A 56 -0.40 1.40 10.36
CA GLY A 56 -1.64 0.66 10.09
C GLY A 56 -2.86 1.59 10.02
N LEU A 57 -3.63 1.53 8.95
CA LEU A 57 -4.99 2.09 8.89
C LEU A 57 -6.00 1.00 9.23
N LEU A 58 -6.52 1.02 10.45
CA LEU A 58 -7.46 0.04 10.98
C LEU A 58 -8.90 0.55 10.90
N GLY A 59 -9.83 -0.29 10.54
CA GLY A 59 -11.25 0.06 10.51
C GLY A 59 -12.10 -0.96 9.76
N ALA A 60 -13.40 -0.88 9.93
CA ALA A 60 -14.35 -1.75 9.24
C ALA A 60 -14.32 -1.55 7.71
N ASN A 61 -14.91 -2.48 6.98
CA ASN A 61 -15.12 -2.31 5.54
C ASN A 61 -16.02 -1.09 5.30
N GLY A 62 -15.64 -0.24 4.33
CA GLY A 62 -16.34 1.01 4.06
C GLY A 62 -15.93 2.19 4.93
N ALA A 63 -15.03 2.03 5.91
CA ALA A 63 -14.58 3.12 6.78
C ALA A 63 -13.78 4.23 6.08
N GLY A 64 -13.36 4.04 4.81
CA GLY A 64 -12.57 5.01 4.05
C GLY A 64 -11.10 4.64 3.85
N LYS A 65 -10.63 3.49 4.35
CA LYS A 65 -9.23 3.03 4.25
C LYS A 65 -8.74 2.99 2.79
N THR A 66 -9.36 2.15 1.95
CA THR A 66 -9.02 2.00 0.53
C THR A 66 -9.08 3.32 -0.23
N THR A 67 -10.08 4.16 0.05
CA THR A 67 -10.20 5.50 -0.56
C THR A 67 -9.00 6.37 -0.20
N THR A 68 -8.60 6.38 1.06
CA THR A 68 -7.40 7.10 1.53
C THR A 68 -6.15 6.61 0.83
N LEU A 69 -5.93 5.28 0.76
CA LEU A 69 -4.76 4.71 0.09
C LEU A 69 -4.75 5.02 -1.42
N ARG A 70 -5.90 5.00 -2.08
CA ARG A 70 -6.01 5.38 -3.50
C ARG A 70 -5.70 6.86 -3.75
N ILE A 71 -5.99 7.75 -2.80
CA ILE A 71 -5.59 9.16 -2.89
C ILE A 71 -4.07 9.27 -2.71
N LEU A 72 -3.49 8.63 -1.70
CA LEU A 72 -2.04 8.62 -1.48
C LEU A 72 -1.27 8.08 -2.70
N SER A 73 -1.86 7.09 -3.38
CA SER A 73 -1.29 6.49 -4.59
C SER A 73 -1.60 7.28 -5.87
N THR A 74 -2.20 8.46 -5.76
CA THR A 74 -2.58 9.34 -6.89
C THR A 74 -3.58 8.73 -7.88
N LEU A 75 -4.26 7.65 -7.52
CA LEU A 75 -5.26 7.01 -8.37
C LEU A 75 -6.57 7.79 -8.43
N ILE A 76 -6.90 8.51 -7.35
CA ILE A 76 -8.05 9.41 -7.28
C ILE A 76 -7.63 10.73 -6.65
N LYS A 77 -8.23 11.83 -7.11
CA LYS A 77 -7.99 13.16 -6.52
C LYS A 77 -8.87 13.38 -5.29
N PRO A 78 -8.36 13.99 -4.22
CA PRO A 78 -9.19 14.45 -3.12
C PRO A 78 -10.09 15.61 -3.56
N ASP A 79 -11.18 15.86 -2.86
CA ASP A 79 -12.05 17.02 -3.05
C ASP A 79 -11.70 18.16 -2.08
N GLY A 80 -10.85 17.92 -1.09
CA GLY A 80 -10.30 18.90 -0.16
C GLY A 80 -9.12 18.31 0.62
N GLY A 81 -8.33 19.19 1.23
CA GLY A 81 -7.07 18.82 1.87
C GLY A 81 -6.00 18.42 0.86
N ASP A 82 -4.87 17.92 1.36
CA ASP A 82 -3.79 17.37 0.53
C ASP A 82 -3.05 16.26 1.28
N ALA A 83 -2.24 15.51 0.55
CA ALA A 83 -1.27 14.60 1.12
C ALA A 83 0.08 14.79 0.43
N ARG A 84 1.17 14.56 1.18
CA ARG A 84 2.53 14.64 0.67
C ARG A 84 3.26 13.34 0.90
N ILE A 85 4.03 12.93 -0.09
CA ILE A 85 4.93 11.79 -0.03
C ILE A 85 6.32 12.29 -0.39
N LEU A 86 7.27 12.18 0.53
CA LEU A 86 8.63 12.72 0.39
C LEU A 86 8.63 14.20 -0.04
N ASP A 87 7.75 15.01 0.59
CA ASP A 87 7.54 16.44 0.32
C ASP A 87 6.78 16.77 -0.98
N ASP A 88 6.54 15.81 -1.87
CA ASP A 88 5.75 16.01 -3.09
C ASP A 88 4.24 15.83 -2.83
N SER A 89 3.43 16.81 -3.25
CA SER A 89 1.97 16.75 -3.14
C SER A 89 1.37 15.73 -4.10
N VAL A 90 0.45 14.91 -3.61
CA VAL A 90 -0.30 13.94 -4.42
C VAL A 90 -1.17 14.60 -5.48
N THR A 91 -1.51 15.88 -5.29
CA THR A 91 -2.34 16.68 -6.20
C THR A 91 -1.51 17.48 -7.18
N ALA A 92 -0.45 18.15 -6.70
CA ALA A 92 0.38 19.05 -7.51
C ALA A 92 1.50 18.31 -8.28
N ASN A 93 2.09 17.27 -7.68
CA ASN A 93 3.25 16.55 -8.23
C ASN A 93 3.01 15.02 -8.32
N PRO A 94 1.87 14.55 -8.87
CA PRO A 94 1.51 13.12 -8.82
C PRO A 94 2.51 12.19 -9.51
N GLU A 95 3.26 12.68 -10.51
CA GLU A 95 4.28 11.87 -11.20
C GLU A 95 5.48 11.58 -10.31
N LYS A 96 5.95 12.58 -9.57
CA LYS A 96 7.03 12.40 -8.60
C LYS A 96 6.61 11.47 -7.45
N VAL A 97 5.37 11.61 -6.98
CA VAL A 97 4.80 10.69 -5.99
C VAL A 97 4.83 9.26 -6.53
N ARG A 98 4.31 9.02 -7.75
CA ARG A 98 4.30 7.68 -8.36
C ARG A 98 5.67 7.07 -8.59
N SER A 99 6.72 7.87 -8.78
CA SER A 99 8.09 7.34 -8.91
C SER A 99 8.66 6.81 -7.60
N ASN A 100 8.12 7.23 -6.45
CA ASN A 100 8.61 6.90 -5.12
C ASN A 100 7.74 5.91 -4.34
N ILE A 101 6.59 5.53 -4.88
CA ILE A 101 5.65 4.62 -4.21
C ILE A 101 5.48 3.30 -4.95
N ALA A 102 5.23 2.23 -4.18
CA ALA A 102 4.50 1.06 -4.67
C ALA A 102 3.09 1.06 -4.07
N PHE A 103 2.08 0.86 -4.91
CA PHE A 103 0.73 0.61 -4.45
C PHE A 103 0.34 -0.83 -4.78
N LEU A 104 0.03 -1.56 -3.73
CA LEU A 104 -0.29 -2.98 -3.76
C LEU A 104 -1.75 -3.17 -3.33
N THR A 105 -2.47 -3.92 -4.10
CA THR A 105 -3.87 -4.29 -3.83
C THR A 105 -4.11 -5.73 -4.26
N SER A 106 -4.99 -6.42 -3.58
CA SER A 106 -5.43 -7.77 -3.96
C SER A 106 -6.12 -7.82 -5.34
N GLU A 107 -6.53 -6.66 -5.87
CA GLU A 107 -7.20 -6.53 -7.18
C GLU A 107 -6.23 -6.34 -8.34
N LEU A 108 -4.92 -6.22 -8.11
CA LEU A 108 -3.96 -6.03 -9.19
C LEU A 108 -3.94 -7.25 -10.09
N LYS A 109 -4.33 -7.06 -11.35
CA LYS A 109 -4.32 -8.11 -12.37
C LYS A 109 -3.12 -7.92 -13.28
N LEU A 110 -2.35 -8.98 -13.41
CA LEU A 110 -1.30 -9.10 -14.42
C LEU A 110 -1.91 -9.66 -15.71
N GLU A 111 -1.34 -9.25 -16.84
CA GLU A 111 -1.77 -9.77 -18.15
C GLU A 111 -1.43 -11.25 -18.31
N ASP A 112 -2.43 -12.05 -18.67
CA ASP A 112 -2.37 -13.51 -18.70
C ASP A 112 -1.36 -14.10 -19.70
N PHE A 113 -0.98 -13.34 -20.73
CA PHE A 113 -0.08 -13.80 -21.80
C PHE A 113 1.39 -13.76 -21.46
N PHE A 114 1.79 -12.95 -20.49
CA PHE A 114 3.17 -12.75 -20.11
C PHE A 114 3.59 -13.69 -18.97
N THR A 115 4.89 -13.77 -18.75
CA THR A 115 5.48 -14.49 -17.61
C THR A 115 5.92 -13.53 -16.53
N PRO A 116 6.02 -13.94 -15.25
CA PRO A 116 6.59 -13.10 -14.18
C PRO A 116 7.98 -12.57 -14.52
N ASP A 117 8.82 -13.38 -15.13
CA ASP A 117 10.17 -13.02 -15.56
C ASP A 117 10.15 -11.85 -16.56
N TYR A 118 9.35 -11.98 -17.62
CA TYR A 118 9.18 -10.92 -18.62
C TYR A 118 8.60 -9.63 -18.01
N LEU A 119 7.55 -9.75 -17.21
CA LEU A 119 6.91 -8.58 -16.59
C LEU A 119 7.85 -7.83 -15.65
N PHE A 120 8.67 -8.56 -14.89
CA PHE A 120 9.67 -7.92 -14.02
C PHE A 120 10.66 -7.09 -14.83
N ASP A 121 11.20 -7.63 -15.91
CA ASP A 121 12.15 -6.93 -16.78
C ASP A 121 11.48 -5.73 -17.47
N PHE A 122 10.29 -5.93 -18.03
CA PHE A 122 9.53 -4.90 -18.70
C PHE A 122 9.22 -3.70 -17.78
N PHE A 123 8.69 -3.96 -16.58
CA PHE A 123 8.39 -2.87 -15.65
C PHE A 123 9.65 -2.23 -15.07
N SER A 124 10.73 -2.97 -14.89
CA SER A 124 12.02 -2.40 -14.50
C SER A 124 12.55 -1.41 -15.54
N GLU A 125 12.51 -1.79 -16.82
CA GLU A 125 12.90 -0.92 -17.93
C GLU A 125 11.99 0.31 -18.03
N LEU A 126 10.67 0.12 -17.97
CA LEU A 126 9.68 1.21 -17.98
C LEU A 126 9.91 2.22 -16.84
N ARG A 127 10.41 1.77 -15.70
CA ARG A 127 10.75 2.58 -14.52
C ARG A 127 12.18 3.13 -14.55
N GLY A 128 12.93 2.89 -15.62
CA GLY A 128 14.31 3.37 -15.77
C GLY A 128 15.32 2.73 -14.81
N VAL A 129 15.03 1.51 -14.34
CA VAL A 129 15.95 0.76 -13.47
C VAL A 129 17.09 0.21 -14.34
N ASP A 130 18.33 0.51 -13.98
CA ASP A 130 19.50 -0.03 -14.69
C ASP A 130 19.59 -1.55 -14.57
N ARG A 131 20.26 -2.17 -15.55
CA ARG A 131 20.32 -3.63 -15.64
C ARG A 131 20.93 -4.30 -14.42
N GLN A 132 21.98 -3.74 -13.86
CA GLN A 132 22.68 -4.33 -12.70
C GLN A 132 21.76 -4.33 -11.46
N THR A 133 21.11 -3.21 -11.19
CA THR A 133 20.13 -3.05 -10.10
C THR A 133 18.94 -3.96 -10.31
N ARG A 134 18.40 -4.04 -11.54
CA ARG A 134 17.31 -4.93 -11.91
C ARG A 134 17.67 -6.40 -11.62
N ASP A 135 18.80 -6.89 -12.14
CA ASP A 135 19.18 -8.30 -12.02
C ASP A 135 19.41 -8.70 -10.56
N LYS A 136 20.03 -7.80 -9.77
CA LYS A 136 20.20 -8.00 -8.32
C LYS A 136 18.87 -8.07 -7.58
N ARG A 137 17.97 -7.12 -7.85
CA ARG A 137 16.66 -7.04 -7.20
C ARG A 137 15.74 -8.18 -7.61
N LYS A 138 15.79 -8.55 -8.90
CA LYS A 138 15.05 -9.70 -9.43
C LYS A 138 15.44 -10.97 -8.69
N LYS A 139 16.73 -11.24 -8.58
CA LYS A 139 17.23 -12.41 -7.84
C LYS A 139 16.73 -12.40 -6.39
N GLU A 140 16.90 -11.29 -5.67
CA GLU A 140 16.46 -11.16 -4.29
C GLU A 140 14.94 -11.45 -4.13
N LEU A 141 14.12 -10.75 -4.90
CA LEU A 141 12.66 -10.87 -4.80
C LEU A 141 12.15 -12.25 -5.26
N PHE A 142 12.73 -12.80 -6.31
CA PHE A 142 12.34 -14.12 -6.80
C PHE A 142 12.70 -15.23 -5.82
N ASP A 143 13.86 -15.11 -5.16
CA ASP A 143 14.28 -16.06 -4.10
C ASP A 143 13.34 -15.97 -2.89
N VAL A 144 13.07 -14.76 -2.38
CA VAL A 144 12.20 -14.54 -1.19
C VAL A 144 10.79 -15.07 -1.41
N PHE A 145 10.20 -14.82 -2.58
CA PHE A 145 8.81 -15.18 -2.87
C PHE A 145 8.65 -16.53 -3.60
N GLY A 146 9.76 -17.22 -3.88
CA GLY A 146 9.74 -18.51 -4.60
C GLY A 146 9.22 -18.38 -6.03
N ILE A 147 9.50 -17.25 -6.70
CA ILE A 147 9.04 -17.00 -8.08
C ILE A 147 9.82 -17.85 -9.08
N ASN A 148 11.06 -18.24 -8.75
CA ASN A 148 11.95 -19.02 -9.63
C ASN A 148 11.29 -20.29 -10.15
N ASP A 149 10.44 -20.95 -9.35
CA ASP A 149 9.77 -22.21 -9.70
C ASP A 149 8.75 -22.03 -10.85
N PHE A 150 8.28 -20.80 -11.08
CA PHE A 150 7.26 -20.50 -12.10
C PHE A 150 7.54 -19.23 -12.90
N ALA A 151 8.76 -18.70 -12.83
CA ALA A 151 9.15 -17.44 -13.49
C ALA A 151 8.85 -17.44 -14.99
N GLY A 152 9.03 -18.58 -15.67
CA GLY A 152 8.76 -18.78 -17.10
C GLY A 152 7.35 -19.26 -17.45
N VAL A 153 6.45 -19.41 -16.46
CA VAL A 153 5.07 -19.84 -16.70
C VAL A 153 4.20 -18.62 -16.97
N LYS A 154 3.32 -18.72 -17.98
CA LYS A 154 2.38 -17.62 -18.27
C LYS A 154 1.46 -17.36 -17.08
N VAL A 155 1.22 -16.08 -16.77
CA VAL A 155 0.36 -15.63 -15.67
C VAL A 155 -1.01 -16.31 -15.69
N GLY A 156 -1.61 -16.47 -16.87
CA GLY A 156 -2.90 -17.16 -17.03
C GLY A 156 -2.94 -18.57 -16.44
N ASN A 157 -1.79 -19.27 -16.41
CA ASN A 157 -1.64 -20.64 -15.91
C ASN A 157 -1.21 -20.72 -14.43
N LEU A 158 -0.99 -19.59 -13.78
CA LEU A 158 -0.60 -19.53 -12.37
C LEU A 158 -1.80 -19.68 -11.43
N SER A 159 -1.57 -20.30 -10.27
CA SER A 159 -2.56 -20.27 -9.19
C SER A 159 -2.76 -18.83 -8.65
N THR A 160 -3.85 -18.59 -7.94
CA THR A 160 -4.15 -17.27 -7.34
C THR A 160 -3.00 -16.79 -6.45
N GLY A 161 -2.46 -17.65 -5.59
CA GLY A 161 -1.33 -17.29 -4.72
C GLY A 161 -0.05 -16.97 -5.51
N MET A 162 0.25 -17.72 -6.59
CA MET A 162 1.39 -17.43 -7.49
C MET A 162 1.20 -16.08 -8.20
N LYS A 163 -0.01 -15.79 -8.68
CA LYS A 163 -0.34 -14.47 -9.29
C LYS A 163 -0.14 -13.32 -8.30
N GLN A 164 -0.56 -13.50 -7.06
CA GLN A 164 -0.41 -12.48 -6.01
C GLN A 164 1.07 -12.24 -5.67
N LYS A 165 1.88 -13.30 -5.53
CA LYS A 165 3.33 -13.18 -5.34
C LYS A 165 4.00 -12.45 -6.50
N ALA A 166 3.68 -12.82 -7.74
CA ALA A 166 4.22 -12.16 -8.93
C ALA A 166 3.84 -10.67 -8.97
N SER A 167 2.58 -10.35 -8.68
CA SER A 167 2.06 -8.98 -8.63
C SER A 167 2.79 -8.12 -7.60
N LEU A 168 3.00 -8.66 -6.39
CA LEU A 168 3.75 -8.01 -5.32
C LEU A 168 5.18 -7.70 -5.79
N VAL A 169 5.89 -8.69 -6.30
CA VAL A 169 7.28 -8.57 -6.74
C VAL A 169 7.43 -7.54 -7.87
N ILE A 170 6.53 -7.56 -8.85
CA ILE A 170 6.54 -6.61 -9.97
C ILE A 170 6.29 -5.18 -9.48
N SER A 171 5.45 -4.99 -8.48
CA SER A 171 5.18 -3.66 -7.92
C SER A 171 6.41 -3.04 -7.21
N LEU A 172 7.40 -3.84 -6.85
CA LEU A 172 8.61 -3.43 -6.15
C LEU A 172 9.84 -3.25 -7.05
N VAL A 173 9.71 -3.41 -8.37
CA VAL A 173 10.84 -3.39 -9.32
C VAL A 173 11.71 -2.14 -9.23
N HIS A 174 11.13 -0.96 -8.95
CA HIS A 174 11.83 0.31 -8.89
C HIS A 174 12.41 0.66 -7.50
N GLY A 175 12.18 -0.20 -6.48
CA GLY A 175 12.69 0.00 -5.11
C GLY A 175 12.10 1.22 -4.41
N PRO A 176 10.78 1.33 -4.31
CA PRO A 176 10.09 2.51 -3.77
C PRO A 176 10.54 2.86 -2.35
N GLU A 177 10.43 4.14 -1.96
CA GLU A 177 10.66 4.60 -0.60
C GLU A 177 9.44 4.39 0.30
N VAL A 178 8.25 4.48 -0.29
CA VAL A 178 6.98 4.31 0.43
C VAL A 178 6.19 3.18 -0.21
N ILE A 179 5.80 2.20 0.60
CA ILE A 179 4.97 1.07 0.18
C ILE A 179 3.57 1.25 0.78
N ILE A 180 2.57 1.24 -0.07
CA ILE A 180 1.16 1.36 0.31
C ILE A 180 0.48 0.04 -0.04
N PHE A 181 -0.04 -0.67 0.96
CA PHE A 181 -0.60 -1.98 0.77
C PHE A 181 -2.03 -2.08 1.32
N ASP A 182 -2.99 -2.26 0.43
CA ASP A 182 -4.40 -2.41 0.80
C ASP A 182 -4.71 -3.88 1.09
N GLU A 183 -5.00 -4.21 2.36
CA GLU A 183 -5.31 -5.56 2.87
C GLU A 183 -4.23 -6.61 2.51
N PRO A 184 -2.98 -6.49 3.02
CA PRO A 184 -1.80 -7.23 2.56
C PRO A 184 -1.89 -8.76 2.66
N THR A 185 -2.75 -9.28 3.53
CA THR A 185 -2.89 -10.74 3.76
C THR A 185 -4.24 -11.30 3.34
N ASN A 186 -5.13 -10.45 2.80
CA ASN A 186 -6.46 -10.87 2.41
C ASN A 186 -6.40 -11.82 1.21
N GLY A 187 -7.05 -12.99 1.33
CA GLY A 187 -7.09 -14.00 0.28
C GLY A 187 -5.80 -14.81 0.08
N LEU A 188 -4.79 -14.62 0.95
CA LEU A 188 -3.56 -15.40 0.94
C LEU A 188 -3.66 -16.63 1.83
N ASP A 189 -3.01 -17.73 1.44
CA ASP A 189 -2.73 -18.84 2.34
C ASP A 189 -1.76 -18.42 3.46
N VAL A 190 -1.71 -19.19 4.53
CA VAL A 190 -0.94 -18.88 5.74
C VAL A 190 0.55 -18.68 5.47
N LEU A 191 1.15 -19.50 4.59
CA LEU A 191 2.58 -19.43 4.29
C LEU A 191 2.90 -18.19 3.45
N THR A 192 2.07 -17.90 2.45
CA THR A 192 2.23 -16.70 1.63
C THR A 192 2.01 -15.44 2.46
N ALA A 193 0.97 -15.40 3.32
CA ALA A 193 0.74 -14.29 4.24
C ALA A 193 1.94 -14.05 5.18
N LYS A 194 2.54 -15.13 5.68
CA LYS A 194 3.76 -15.04 6.50
C LYS A 194 4.92 -14.45 5.69
N THR A 195 5.19 -14.94 4.48
CA THR A 195 6.26 -14.42 3.61
C THR A 195 6.07 -12.92 3.35
N VAL A 196 4.85 -12.48 3.04
CA VAL A 196 4.53 -11.06 2.83
C VAL A 196 4.81 -10.23 4.09
N THR A 197 4.34 -10.68 5.25
CA THR A 197 4.54 -9.94 6.51
C THR A 197 6.01 -9.87 6.91
N ASP A 198 6.75 -10.96 6.78
CA ASP A 198 8.19 -11.01 7.07
C ASP A 198 8.97 -10.05 6.15
N TYR A 199 8.59 -9.99 4.86
CA TYR A 199 9.22 -9.07 3.91
C TYR A 199 8.86 -7.59 4.18
N LEU A 200 7.65 -7.28 4.64
CA LEU A 200 7.31 -5.91 5.09
C LEU A 200 8.16 -5.48 6.28
N LEU A 201 8.39 -6.37 7.25
CA LEU A 201 9.29 -6.10 8.39
C LEU A 201 10.74 -5.89 7.93
N GLU A 202 11.19 -6.64 6.93
CA GLU A 202 12.51 -6.45 6.33
C GLU A 202 12.63 -5.10 5.62
N LEU A 203 11.64 -4.70 4.81
CA LEU A 203 11.61 -3.39 4.17
C LEU A 203 11.63 -2.25 5.19
N LYS A 204 10.87 -2.39 6.29
CA LYS A 204 10.93 -1.46 7.42
C LYS A 204 12.34 -1.37 8.00
N SER A 205 13.01 -2.50 8.24
CA SER A 205 14.38 -2.51 8.79
C SER A 205 15.39 -1.85 7.85
N ARG A 206 15.12 -1.83 6.56
CA ARG A 206 15.88 -1.11 5.52
C ARG A 206 15.53 0.39 5.44
N GLY A 207 14.72 0.90 6.38
CA GLY A 207 14.33 2.32 6.45
C GLY A 207 13.15 2.72 5.57
N LYS A 208 12.48 1.77 4.89
CA LYS A 208 11.29 2.08 4.08
C LYS A 208 10.09 2.43 4.96
N THR A 209 9.21 3.27 4.43
CA THR A 209 7.92 3.58 5.06
C THR A 209 6.85 2.67 4.47
N ILE A 210 6.08 2.02 5.33
CA ILE A 210 4.99 1.14 4.89
C ILE A 210 3.67 1.64 5.48
N ILE A 211 2.65 1.80 4.63
CA ILE A 211 1.27 2.05 5.06
C ILE A 211 0.44 0.83 4.68
N VAL A 212 -0.19 0.21 5.65
CA VAL A 212 -1.08 -0.92 5.42
C VAL A 212 -2.51 -0.57 5.85
N SER A 213 -3.50 -0.94 5.06
CA SER A 213 -4.88 -0.98 5.53
C SER A 213 -5.23 -2.38 5.98
N THR A 214 -6.01 -2.51 7.02
CA THR A 214 -6.55 -3.80 7.43
C THR A 214 -7.76 -3.65 8.35
N HIS A 215 -8.56 -4.71 8.45
CA HIS A 215 -9.59 -4.88 9.46
C HIS A 215 -9.20 -5.98 10.48
N ILE A 216 -7.98 -6.54 10.36
CA ILE A 216 -7.48 -7.66 11.17
C ILE A 216 -6.58 -7.12 12.28
N PHE A 217 -7.06 -7.13 13.52
CA PHE A 217 -6.31 -6.65 14.70
C PHE A 217 -5.02 -7.41 14.94
N SER A 218 -5.02 -8.74 14.77
CA SER A 218 -3.81 -9.56 14.99
C SER A 218 -2.68 -9.26 14.01
N LEU A 219 -2.99 -8.77 12.81
CA LEU A 219 -1.98 -8.32 11.86
C LEU A 219 -1.37 -7.00 12.34
N VAL A 220 -2.20 -6.06 12.79
CA VAL A 220 -1.75 -4.78 13.32
C VAL A 220 -0.80 -4.97 14.50
N ASP A 221 -1.20 -5.77 15.50
CA ASP A 221 -0.38 -6.10 16.68
C ASP A 221 0.98 -6.70 16.29
N LYS A 222 0.98 -7.50 15.23
CA LYS A 222 2.19 -8.22 14.80
C LYS A 222 3.21 -7.33 14.07
N ILE A 223 2.77 -6.39 13.22
CA ILE A 223 3.69 -5.69 12.30
C ILE A 223 3.69 -4.16 12.42
N CYS A 224 2.62 -3.54 12.92
CA CYS A 224 2.51 -2.08 12.93
C CYS A 224 3.20 -1.45 14.14
N ASP A 225 3.93 -0.37 13.92
CA ASP A 225 4.50 0.46 14.99
C ASP A 225 3.46 1.44 15.54
N ARG A 226 2.70 2.03 14.63
CA ARG A 226 1.61 2.96 14.93
C ARG A 226 0.39 2.65 14.11
N VAL A 227 -0.76 3.07 14.62
CA VAL A 227 -2.07 2.77 14.06
C VAL A 227 -2.95 4.01 14.04
N GLY A 228 -3.65 4.20 12.95
CA GLY A 228 -4.78 5.12 12.85
C GLY A 228 -6.09 4.34 12.72
N VAL A 229 -7.00 4.49 13.66
CA VAL A 229 -8.33 3.88 13.58
C VAL A 229 -9.29 4.81 12.85
N ILE A 230 -9.89 4.31 11.78
CA ILE A 230 -10.82 5.06 10.93
C ILE A 230 -12.24 4.51 11.09
N ALA A 231 -13.19 5.41 11.35
CA ALA A 231 -14.62 5.13 11.28
C ALA A 231 -15.33 6.28 10.55
N ASP A 232 -16.25 5.94 9.65
CA ASP A 232 -17.03 6.91 8.86
C ASP A 232 -16.18 8.00 8.18
N GLY A 233 -15.03 7.60 7.65
CA GLY A 233 -14.07 8.49 6.99
C GLY A 233 -13.25 9.37 7.91
N LYS A 234 -13.38 9.27 9.23
CA LYS A 234 -12.68 10.09 10.20
C LYS A 234 -11.65 9.28 10.99
N MET A 235 -10.55 9.92 11.36
CA MET A 235 -9.62 9.37 12.34
C MET A 235 -10.23 9.50 13.74
N ILE A 236 -10.45 8.36 14.41
CA ILE A 236 -11.01 8.34 15.76
C ILE A 236 -9.95 8.10 16.83
N ALA A 237 -8.84 7.46 16.47
CA ALA A 237 -7.67 7.30 17.32
C ALA A 237 -6.42 7.20 16.44
N ASN A 238 -5.28 7.67 16.94
CA ASN A 238 -3.97 7.61 16.26
C ASN A 238 -2.85 7.59 17.30
N GLY A 239 -2.03 6.57 17.29
CA GLY A 239 -0.94 6.37 18.23
C GLY A 239 -0.22 5.05 18.04
N THR A 240 0.57 4.66 19.02
CA THR A 240 1.10 3.31 19.07
C THR A 240 -0.05 2.31 19.33
N TYR A 241 0.14 1.05 18.94
CA TYR A 241 -0.88 0.01 19.17
C TYR A 241 -1.35 -0.09 20.63
N ARG A 242 -0.48 0.27 21.60
CA ARG A 242 -0.82 0.23 23.03
C ARG A 242 -1.62 1.44 23.52
N GLU A 243 -1.61 2.54 22.76
CA GLU A 243 -2.29 3.80 23.09
C GLU A 243 -3.70 3.88 22.45
N VAL A 244 -3.97 3.05 21.45
CA VAL A 244 -5.22 2.98 20.68
C VAL A 244 -6.08 1.81 21.13
#